data_3d0a2994559ff5d1627112ec9152b611
#
_entry.id   3d0a2994559ff5d1627112ec9152b611
#
_cell.length_a   1.000
_cell.length_b   1.000
_cell.length_c   1.000
_cell.angle_alpha   90.00
_cell.angle_beta   90.00
_cell.angle_gamma   90.00
#
_symmetry.space_group_name_H-M   'P 1'
#
loop_
_entity.id
_entity.type
_entity.pdbx_description
1 polymer ?
#
loop_
_entity_poly.entity_id
_entity_poly.type
_entity_poly.pdbx_seq_one_letter_code
_entity_poly.pdbx_strand_id
1 'polypeptide(L)'
;GARARVDLCMFAEASRHHEELSAVGHMGKVECLLPQNIVTRGARSDWQVHSEIVQIEQEILDAGYHSGATYFQNQAFLNAVRGEARVIVTAEDGHRAVAMGVAAQISAAEHRSVTMQELGL
;
A
#
# COMPACT_ATOMS: atom_id res chain seq x y z
N GLY A 1 0.05 -10.23 16.58
CA GLY A 1 -0.61 -9.74 15.39
C GLY A 1 0.21 -8.62 14.73
N ALA A 2 -0.18 -8.22 13.53
CA ALA A 2 0.41 -7.10 12.83
C ALA A 2 -0.52 -5.88 12.90
N ARG A 3 0.06 -4.69 12.73
CA ARG A 3 -0.67 -3.43 12.57
C ARG A 3 -0.18 -2.75 11.30
N ALA A 4 -1.10 -2.12 10.57
CA ALA A 4 -0.77 -1.28 9.44
C ALA A 4 -1.40 0.10 9.61
N ARG A 5 -0.76 1.11 9.01
CA ARG A 5 -1.27 2.47 8.91
C ARG A 5 -1.11 2.94 7.47
N VAL A 6 -2.15 3.57 6.96
CA VAL A 6 -2.10 4.36 5.74
C VAL A 6 -2.42 5.79 6.14
N ASP A 7 -1.57 6.72 5.75
CA ASP A 7 -1.80 8.16 5.88
C ASP A 7 -1.75 8.75 4.47
N LEU A 8 -2.85 9.30 4.02
CA LEU A 8 -3.02 9.83 2.67
C LEU A 8 -3.76 11.16 2.71
N CYS A 9 -3.17 12.18 2.12
CA CYS A 9 -3.83 13.46 1.94
C CYS A 9 -3.72 13.93 0.48
N MET A 10 -4.84 13.95 -0.23
CA MET A 10 -4.90 14.31 -1.65
C MET A 10 -4.69 15.81 -1.92
N PHE A 11 -4.63 16.64 -0.88
CA PHE A 11 -4.43 18.10 -0.96
C PHE A 11 -3.30 18.57 -0.03
N ALA A 12 -2.30 17.71 0.16
CA ALA A 12 -1.12 18.01 0.98
C ALA A 12 0.09 18.37 0.09
N GLU A 13 -0.08 19.25 -0.89
CA GLU A 13 0.94 19.59 -1.90
C GLU A 13 2.21 20.17 -1.27
N ALA A 14 2.09 20.81 -0.12
CA ALA A 14 3.22 21.37 0.61
C ALA A 14 3.82 20.38 1.63
N SER A 15 3.29 19.17 1.75
CA SER A 15 3.83 18.18 2.67
C SER A 15 5.05 17.46 2.08
N ARG A 16 5.91 16.99 2.96
CA ARG A 16 7.08 16.20 2.55
C ARG A 16 6.66 14.85 1.94
N HIS A 17 5.66 14.23 2.51
CA HIS A 17 5.07 12.97 2.05
C HIS A 17 3.56 13.14 2.06
N HIS A 18 2.91 12.92 0.92
CA HIS A 18 1.46 12.98 0.84
C HIS A 18 0.80 11.59 0.95
N GLU A 19 1.60 10.55 0.90
CA GLU A 19 1.17 9.17 1.14
C GLU A 19 2.24 8.43 1.94
N GLU A 20 1.85 7.90 3.09
CA GLU A 20 2.70 7.11 3.95
C GLU A 20 2.02 5.79 4.29
N LEU A 21 2.74 4.68 4.08
CA LEU A 21 2.30 3.35 4.49
C LEU A 21 3.29 2.79 5.50
N SER A 22 2.78 2.16 6.53
CA SER A 22 3.62 1.41 7.47
C SER A 22 2.94 0.14 7.91
N ALA A 23 3.73 -0.92 8.07
CA ALA A 23 3.28 -2.17 8.67
C ALA A 23 4.31 -2.63 9.70
N VAL A 24 3.82 -3.01 10.88
CA VAL A 24 4.65 -3.48 11.99
C VAL A 24 4.10 -4.79 12.55
N GLY A 25 4.98 -5.73 12.77
CA GLY A 25 4.70 -7.02 13.38
C GLY A 25 5.80 -7.45 14.35
N HIS A 26 5.72 -8.67 14.84
CA HIS A 26 6.71 -9.20 15.79
C HIS A 26 8.09 -9.44 15.17
N MET A 27 8.18 -9.54 13.83
CA MET A 27 9.44 -9.75 13.10
C MET A 27 10.13 -8.46 12.69
N GLY A 28 9.41 -7.33 12.65
CA GLY A 28 9.99 -6.07 12.21
C GLY A 28 8.94 -5.06 11.78
N LYS A 29 9.41 -4.01 11.10
CA LYS A 29 8.62 -2.92 10.56
C LYS A 29 9.04 -2.64 9.13
N VAL A 30 8.07 -2.27 8.28
CA VAL A 30 8.32 -1.70 6.96
C VAL A 30 7.56 -0.39 6.83
N GLU A 31 8.16 0.58 6.15
CA GLU A 31 7.58 1.90 5.87
C GLU A 31 7.81 2.24 4.40
N CYS A 32 6.83 2.88 3.77
CA CYS A 32 6.92 3.40 2.42
C CYS A 32 6.46 4.84 2.41
N LEU A 33 7.26 5.73 1.80
CA LEU A 33 7.04 7.17 1.75
C LEU A 33 6.95 7.62 0.29
N LEU A 34 5.84 8.24 -0.09
CA LEU A 34 5.58 8.70 -1.44
C LEU A 34 5.44 10.24 -1.47
N PRO A 35 5.87 10.88 -2.52
CA PRO A 35 6.30 10.37 -3.84
C PRO A 35 7.79 9.99 -3.94
N GLN A 36 8.57 10.06 -2.87
CA GLN A 36 10.02 9.84 -2.93
C GLN A 36 10.40 8.37 -3.15
N ASN A 37 9.43 7.45 -3.13
CA ASN A 37 9.61 6.01 -3.30
C ASN A 37 10.64 5.42 -2.32
N ILE A 38 10.66 5.95 -1.09
CA ILE A 38 11.55 5.48 -0.03
C ILE A 38 10.90 4.28 0.66
N VAL A 39 11.59 3.16 0.68
CA VAL A 39 11.20 1.98 1.45
C VAL A 39 12.21 1.77 2.57
N THR A 40 11.73 1.78 3.80
CA THR A 40 12.53 1.53 4.99
C THR A 40 12.05 0.25 5.67
N ARG A 41 12.98 -0.64 5.99
CA ARG A 41 12.72 -1.88 6.71
C ARG A 41 13.64 -2.02 7.92
N GLY A 42 13.10 -2.41 9.03
CA GLY A 42 13.83 -2.83 10.21
C GLY A 42 13.42 -4.25 10.58
N ALA A 43 14.36 -5.18 10.67
CA ALA A 43 14.10 -6.54 11.05
C ALA A 43 14.65 -6.83 12.46
N ARG A 44 13.91 -7.62 13.23
CA ARG A 44 14.32 -8.01 14.58
C ARG A 44 15.55 -8.93 14.56
N SER A 45 15.77 -9.61 13.44
CA SER A 45 16.86 -10.58 13.28
C SER A 45 18.25 -9.97 13.29
N ASP A 46 18.40 -8.76 12.76
CA ASP A 46 19.68 -8.07 12.62
C ASP A 46 19.81 -6.74 13.39
N TRP A 47 18.68 -6.26 13.95
CA TRP A 47 18.59 -5.00 14.69
C TRP A 47 19.06 -3.77 13.89
N GLN A 48 18.99 -3.86 12.56
CA GLN A 48 19.41 -2.79 11.68
C GLN A 48 18.21 -2.22 10.90
N VAL A 49 18.36 -0.95 10.52
CA VAL A 49 17.41 -0.25 9.66
C VAL A 49 18.05 -0.10 8.29
N HIS A 50 17.37 -0.62 7.29
CA HIS A 50 17.75 -0.51 5.89
C HIS A 50 16.76 0.41 5.19
N SER A 51 17.26 1.38 4.44
CA SER A 51 16.45 2.29 3.66
C SER A 51 16.95 2.33 2.23
N GLU A 52 16.04 2.28 1.28
CA GLU A 52 16.35 2.35 -0.15
C GLU A 52 15.35 3.25 -0.87
N ILE A 53 15.79 3.88 -1.95
CA ILE A 53 14.93 4.61 -2.88
C ILE A 53 14.69 3.66 -4.06
N VAL A 54 13.44 3.27 -4.24
CA VAL A 54 13.04 2.45 -5.39
C VAL A 54 13.11 3.31 -6.64
N GLN A 55 14.04 2.97 -7.53
CA GLN A 55 14.22 3.68 -8.80
C GLN A 55 13.12 3.24 -9.77
N ILE A 56 12.41 4.22 -10.32
CA ILE A 56 11.36 4.03 -11.31
C ILE A 56 11.71 4.91 -12.49
N GLU A 57 11.61 4.36 -13.71
CA GLU A 57 11.87 5.09 -14.94
C GLU A 57 10.90 6.26 -15.07
N GLN A 58 11.39 7.41 -15.54
CA GLN A 58 10.59 8.63 -15.64
C GLN A 58 9.36 8.45 -16.52
N GLU A 59 9.48 7.70 -17.60
CA GLU A 59 8.36 7.39 -18.50
C GLU A 59 7.21 6.66 -17.78
N ILE A 60 7.53 5.79 -16.80
CA ILE A 60 6.54 5.09 -15.98
C ILE A 60 5.90 6.06 -14.99
N LEU A 61 6.67 6.95 -14.39
CA LEU A 61 6.15 7.99 -13.50
C LEU A 61 5.19 8.94 -14.23
N ASP A 62 5.51 9.28 -15.48
CA ASP A 62 4.71 10.17 -16.33
C ASP A 62 3.45 9.48 -16.89
N ALA A 63 3.48 8.15 -17.01
CA ALA A 63 2.38 7.36 -17.58
C ALA A 63 1.19 7.15 -16.64
N GLY A 64 1.33 7.40 -15.35
CA GLY A 64 0.25 7.10 -14.42
C GLY A 64 0.39 7.73 -13.03
N TYR A 65 -0.59 7.42 -12.20
CA TYR A 65 -0.68 7.89 -10.83
C TYR A 65 0.03 6.94 -9.85
N HIS A 66 0.13 7.38 -8.60
CA HIS A 66 0.66 6.58 -7.48
C HIS A 66 2.10 6.10 -7.69
N SER A 67 2.98 7.01 -8.18
CA SER A 67 4.42 6.72 -8.33
C SER A 67 4.72 5.45 -9.14
N GLY A 68 3.97 5.21 -10.22
CA GLY A 68 4.12 4.07 -11.11
C GLY A 68 3.34 2.81 -10.70
N ALA A 69 2.71 2.78 -9.53
CA ALA A 69 1.98 1.59 -9.06
C ALA A 69 0.86 1.17 -10.02
N THR A 70 0.13 2.12 -10.60
CA THR A 70 -0.92 1.86 -11.59
C THR A 70 -0.35 1.19 -12.85
N TYR A 71 0.81 1.62 -13.33
CA TYR A 71 1.47 1.01 -14.48
C TYR A 71 1.82 -0.45 -14.19
N PHE A 72 2.51 -0.72 -13.08
CA PHE A 72 2.91 -2.08 -12.72
C PHE A 72 1.72 -3.00 -12.45
N GLN A 73 0.64 -2.49 -11.86
CA GLN A 73 -0.59 -3.24 -11.66
C GLN A 73 -1.22 -3.67 -12.99
N ASN A 74 -1.31 -2.75 -13.96
CA ASN A 74 -1.86 -3.06 -15.28
C ASN A 74 -0.97 -4.06 -16.03
N GLN A 75 0.35 -3.89 -15.95
CA GLN A 75 1.29 -4.82 -16.57
C GLN A 75 1.20 -6.22 -15.97
N ALA A 76 1.12 -6.33 -14.64
CA ALA A 76 0.93 -7.61 -13.97
C ALA A 76 -0.38 -8.29 -14.37
N PHE A 77 -1.46 -7.54 -14.50
CA PHE A 77 -2.75 -8.03 -14.98
C PHE A 77 -2.65 -8.57 -16.42
N LEU A 78 -2.06 -7.78 -17.32
CA LEU A 78 -1.90 -8.20 -18.73
C LEU A 78 -1.04 -9.46 -18.86
N ASN A 79 0.05 -9.57 -18.11
CA ASN A 79 0.91 -10.74 -18.11
C ASN A 79 0.14 -12.00 -17.60
N ALA A 80 -0.70 -11.82 -16.57
CA ALA A 80 -1.55 -12.90 -16.09
C ALA A 80 -2.60 -13.33 -17.13
N VAL A 81 -3.24 -12.38 -17.82
CA VAL A 81 -4.20 -12.68 -18.90
C VAL A 81 -3.54 -13.44 -20.06
N ARG A 82 -2.30 -13.13 -20.39
CA ARG A 82 -1.51 -13.82 -21.41
C ARG A 82 -0.98 -15.20 -20.98
N GLY A 83 -1.11 -15.55 -19.71
CA GLY A 83 -0.53 -16.77 -19.15
C GLY A 83 0.98 -16.70 -18.92
N GLU A 84 1.57 -15.52 -18.98
CA GLU A 84 3.01 -15.27 -18.81
C GLU A 84 3.40 -15.14 -17.33
N ALA A 85 2.43 -14.86 -16.45
CA ALA A 85 2.62 -14.73 -15.01
C ALA A 85 1.40 -15.26 -14.26
N ARG A 86 1.60 -15.57 -12.96
CA ARG A 86 0.49 -15.87 -12.06
C ARG A 86 -0.28 -14.60 -11.68
N VAL A 87 -1.56 -14.75 -11.34
CA VAL A 87 -2.34 -13.68 -10.71
C VAL A 87 -1.71 -13.33 -9.35
N ILE A 88 -1.34 -12.06 -9.17
CA ILE A 88 -0.73 -11.56 -7.92
C ILE A 88 -1.80 -11.06 -6.97
N VAL A 89 -2.81 -10.33 -7.49
CA VAL A 89 -3.93 -9.78 -6.73
C VAL A 89 -5.21 -10.41 -7.24
N THR A 90 -5.90 -11.12 -6.37
CA THR A 90 -7.15 -11.81 -6.69
C THR A 90 -8.36 -10.90 -6.51
N ALA A 91 -9.52 -11.32 -7.01
CA ALA A 91 -10.79 -10.63 -6.75
C ALA A 91 -11.13 -10.58 -5.24
N GLU A 92 -10.72 -11.62 -4.49
CA GLU A 92 -10.88 -11.64 -3.03
C GLU A 92 -10.01 -10.59 -2.33
N ASP A 93 -8.77 -10.41 -2.79
CA ASP A 93 -7.90 -9.34 -2.28
C ASP A 93 -8.49 -7.96 -2.57
N GLY A 94 -9.05 -7.78 -3.78
CA GLY A 94 -9.77 -6.56 -4.15
C GLY A 94 -11.00 -6.31 -3.29
N HIS A 95 -11.80 -7.36 -3.02
CA HIS A 95 -12.95 -7.28 -2.12
C HIS A 95 -12.54 -6.86 -0.69
N ARG A 96 -11.48 -7.45 -0.15
CA ARG A 96 -10.94 -7.06 1.16
C ARG A 96 -10.46 -5.60 1.19
N ALA A 97 -9.81 -5.14 0.13
CA ALA A 97 -9.34 -3.75 0.02
C ALA A 97 -10.53 -2.77 0.03
N VAL A 98 -11.58 -3.05 -0.73
CA VAL A 98 -12.82 -2.24 -0.73
C VAL A 98 -13.49 -2.26 0.64
N ALA A 99 -13.59 -3.42 1.27
CA ALA A 99 -14.18 -3.56 2.60
C ALA A 99 -13.40 -2.75 3.66
N MET A 100 -12.06 -2.71 3.58
CA MET A 100 -11.26 -1.82 4.46
C MET A 100 -11.60 -0.35 4.27
N GLY A 101 -11.83 0.09 3.02
CA GLY A 101 -12.28 1.46 2.73
C GLY A 101 -13.66 1.75 3.32
N VAL A 102 -14.61 0.83 3.17
CA VAL A 102 -15.95 0.94 3.77
C VAL A 102 -15.86 0.97 5.30
N ALA A 103 -15.04 0.10 5.90
CA ALA A 103 -14.81 0.11 7.35
C ALA A 103 -14.26 1.46 7.83
N ALA A 104 -13.33 2.06 7.09
CA ALA A 104 -12.79 3.38 7.42
C ALA A 104 -13.87 4.48 7.38
N GLN A 105 -14.76 4.45 6.37
CA GLN A 105 -15.90 5.39 6.28
C GLN A 105 -16.85 5.25 7.46
N ILE A 106 -17.23 4.02 7.81
CA ILE A 106 -18.10 3.74 8.97
C ILE A 106 -17.41 4.20 10.26
N SER A 107 -16.13 3.85 10.43
CA SER A 107 -15.35 4.24 11.60
C SER A 107 -15.28 5.76 11.78
N ALA A 108 -15.10 6.51 10.69
CA ALA A 108 -15.08 7.96 10.71
C ALA A 108 -16.45 8.56 11.05
N ALA A 109 -17.54 8.00 10.50
CA ALA A 109 -18.89 8.48 10.73
C ALA A 109 -19.39 8.16 12.16
N GLU A 110 -19.06 6.99 12.67
CA GLU A 110 -19.57 6.49 13.96
C GLU A 110 -18.58 6.65 15.12
N HIS A 111 -17.37 7.15 14.84
CA HIS A 111 -16.29 7.35 15.84
C HIS A 111 -15.96 6.08 16.64
N ARG A 112 -15.92 4.92 15.97
CA ARG A 112 -15.60 3.62 16.57
C ARG A 112 -14.74 2.75 15.67
N SER A 113 -14.17 1.71 16.24
CA SER A 113 -13.54 0.64 15.47
C SER A 113 -14.60 -0.20 14.75
N VAL A 114 -14.26 -0.66 13.55
CA VAL A 114 -15.07 -1.55 12.73
C VAL A 114 -14.29 -2.83 12.46
N THR A 115 -14.91 -3.98 12.63
CA THR A 115 -14.29 -5.28 12.37
C THR A 115 -14.63 -5.76 10.95
N MET A 116 -13.76 -6.58 10.36
CA MET A 116 -14.07 -7.18 9.05
C MET A 116 -15.27 -8.13 9.11
N GLN A 117 -15.53 -8.76 10.26
CA GLN A 117 -16.69 -9.61 10.48
C GLN A 117 -18.02 -8.85 10.34
N GLU A 118 -18.08 -7.57 10.74
CA GLU A 118 -19.27 -6.73 10.53
C GLU A 118 -19.56 -6.50 9.04
N LEU A 119 -18.57 -6.67 8.18
CA LEU A 119 -18.66 -6.52 6.73
C LEU A 119 -18.75 -7.87 5.99
N GLY A 120 -18.92 -8.97 6.73
CA GLY A 120 -19.08 -10.31 6.15
C GLY A 120 -17.77 -10.98 5.69
N LEU A 121 -16.62 -10.56 6.24
CA LEU A 121 -15.28 -11.08 5.93
C LEU A 121 -14.62 -11.77 7.11
#